data_332caf0b7a03e42bbbe55cd708486cad
#
_entry.id   332caf0b7a03e42bbbe55cd708486cad
#
_cell.length_a   1.000
_cell.length_b   1.000
_cell.length_c   1.000
_cell.angle_alpha   90.00
_cell.angle_beta   90.00
_cell.angle_gamma   90.00
#
_symmetry.space_group_name_H-M   'P 1'
#
loop_
_entity.id
_entity.type
_entity.pdbx_description
1 polymer ?
#
loop_
_entity_poly.entity_id
_entity_poly.type
_entity_poly.pdbx_seq_one_letter_code
_entity_poly.pdbx_strand_id
1 'polypeptide(L)'
;MNNVLIVQRKHINTFPKHPHISQAFAHLHICTFAHFPSIRTFPKHSHIFYLMQLYGLLGYPLGHSFSARYFADKFEREHIDAEYRNFEFDNIEEAMQHLMALPNLIGFNVTIPYKQAVMPYLTSLSPEAEAIGAVNVVCAQHTDHGKLVLHGCNSDVIGFSDSIRPLLRPEVHKRALVLGTGGASKAVMHGLKQMGIEPTYVSRTATLGRLTYEQLTPEVMSDYKVIVNCSPVGMYPKVDACPAIPYELLTPDHLLYDLVYNPLETLFMKRGAAQGAVVKNGLEMLHLQADAAWQMWHTN
;
A
#
# COMPACT_ATOMS: atom_id res chain seq x y z
N MET A 1 37.12 32.64 8.26
CA MET A 1 36.61 32.77 9.63
C MET A 1 35.10 32.78 9.54
N ASN A 2 34.50 31.66 9.86
CA ASN A 2 33.07 31.36 9.66
C ASN A 2 32.31 31.69 10.94
N ASN A 3 31.31 32.53 10.87
CA ASN A 3 30.34 32.71 11.97
C ASN A 3 29.06 31.94 11.60
N VAL A 4 28.84 30.85 12.33
CA VAL A 4 27.59 30.09 12.33
C VAL A 4 26.71 30.66 13.42
N LEU A 5 25.50 31.12 13.05
CA LEU A 5 24.49 31.57 14.00
C LEU A 5 23.59 30.37 14.33
N ILE A 6 23.70 29.87 15.56
CA ILE A 6 22.79 28.86 16.13
C ILE A 6 21.60 29.59 16.77
N VAL A 7 20.39 29.36 16.28
CA VAL A 7 19.16 29.81 16.94
C VAL A 7 18.57 28.68 17.76
N GLN A 8 18.69 28.80 19.07
CA GLN A 8 18.01 27.90 20.03
C GLN A 8 16.53 28.30 20.16
N ARG A 9 15.63 27.35 20.00
CA ARG A 9 14.21 27.47 20.40
C ARG A 9 14.08 27.23 21.91
N LYS A 10 13.56 28.21 22.66
CA LYS A 10 13.05 28.01 24.02
C LYS A 10 11.54 27.86 23.99
N HIS A 11 11.05 26.82 24.65
CA HIS A 11 9.66 26.65 25.04
C HIS A 11 9.20 27.71 26.03
N ILE A 12 8.00 28.27 25.86
CA ILE A 12 7.21 28.80 26.99
C ILE A 12 5.72 28.49 26.69
N ASN A 13 5.14 27.66 27.54
CA ASN A 13 3.70 27.53 27.79
C ASN A 13 3.26 28.69 28.66
N THR A 14 2.09 29.30 28.41
CA THR A 14 1.02 29.55 29.39
C THR A 14 -0.07 30.44 28.78
N PHE A 15 -1.32 29.97 28.81
CA PHE A 15 -2.55 30.77 28.67
C PHE A 15 -2.84 31.52 29.99
N PRO A 16 -3.55 32.72 30.01
CA PRO A 16 -5.00 32.67 30.21
C PRO A 16 -5.86 33.76 29.51
N LYS A 17 -7.12 33.42 29.38
CA LYS A 17 -8.42 34.07 29.16
C LYS A 17 -8.60 35.59 29.15
N HIS A 18 -9.35 36.06 28.13
CA HIS A 18 -10.28 37.15 27.86
C HIS A 18 -10.66 38.12 29.00
N PRO A 19 -11.28 39.34 28.79
CA PRO A 19 -12.18 39.77 27.70
C PRO A 19 -12.17 41.27 27.28
N HIS A 20 -12.94 41.61 26.24
CA HIS A 20 -13.71 42.82 25.89
C HIS A 20 -13.12 44.07 25.21
N ILE A 21 -13.68 44.35 24.04
CA ILE A 21 -14.42 45.53 23.54
C ILE A 21 -13.62 46.66 22.82
N SER A 22 -14.06 46.92 21.60
CA SER A 22 -14.50 48.19 20.98
C SER A 22 -13.50 49.12 20.26
N GLN A 23 -13.75 49.23 18.97
CA GLN A 23 -13.76 50.44 18.10
C GLN A 23 -12.70 51.53 18.25
N ALA A 24 -12.02 51.87 17.13
CA ALA A 24 -12.20 53.14 16.42
C ALA A 24 -11.13 53.41 15.36
N PHE A 25 -11.58 53.66 14.17
CA PHE A 25 -11.21 54.60 13.10
C PHE A 25 -9.81 55.24 13.01
N ALA A 26 -9.25 55.06 11.82
CA ALA A 26 -8.66 56.02 10.90
C ALA A 26 -7.55 56.99 11.43
N HIS A 27 -6.39 56.87 10.75
CA HIS A 27 -5.78 58.08 10.09
C HIS A 27 -4.69 57.66 9.08
N LEU A 28 -4.93 58.10 7.87
CA LEU A 28 -4.00 58.11 6.74
C LEU A 28 -2.93 59.16 6.99
N HIS A 29 -1.64 58.82 6.95
CA HIS A 29 -0.59 59.82 6.77
C HIS A 29 0.30 59.42 5.59
N ILE A 30 0.18 60.23 4.56
CA ILE A 30 1.06 60.31 3.39
C ILE A 30 2.41 60.88 3.86
N CYS A 31 3.49 60.18 3.67
CA CYS A 31 4.83 60.76 3.71
C CYS A 31 5.55 60.53 2.39
N THR A 32 5.96 61.63 1.85
CA THR A 32 6.57 61.94 0.57
C THR A 32 7.96 61.30 0.38
N PHE A 33 8.25 61.06 -0.88
CA PHE A 33 9.50 60.58 -1.49
C PHE A 33 10.78 61.28 -1.01
N ALA A 34 11.82 60.48 -0.73
CA ALA A 34 13.20 60.94 -0.85
C ALA A 34 14.13 59.78 -1.29
N HIS A 35 14.74 59.99 -2.47
CA HIS A 35 16.00 59.44 -2.99
C HIS A 35 16.37 57.98 -2.74
N PHE A 36 16.22 57.14 -3.76
CA PHE A 36 16.91 55.85 -3.90
C PHE A 36 18.20 56.02 -4.71
N PRO A 37 19.36 55.56 -4.21
CA PRO A 37 20.54 55.33 -5.05
C PRO A 37 20.49 53.93 -5.64
N SER A 38 20.73 53.90 -6.96
CA SER A 38 21.16 52.76 -7.81
C SER A 38 20.76 51.35 -7.45
N ILE A 39 19.85 50.81 -8.22
CA ILE A 39 19.48 49.40 -8.32
C ILE A 39 20.70 48.61 -8.78
N ARG A 40 21.36 47.90 -7.86
CA ARG A 40 22.17 46.75 -8.22
C ARG A 40 21.25 45.60 -8.64
N THR A 41 21.30 45.22 -9.89
CA THR A 41 20.66 44.03 -10.41
C THR A 41 21.20 42.80 -9.68
N PHE A 42 20.42 42.27 -8.75
CA PHE A 42 20.65 40.93 -8.21
C PHE A 42 20.32 39.91 -9.30
N PRO A 43 21.16 38.87 -9.52
CA PRO A 43 20.83 37.80 -10.44
C PRO A 43 19.54 37.12 -9.94
N LYS A 44 18.58 36.92 -10.83
CA LYS A 44 17.39 36.15 -10.58
C LYS A 44 17.79 34.71 -10.28
N HIS A 45 18.10 34.41 -9.02
CA HIS A 45 18.06 33.03 -8.55
C HIS A 45 16.57 32.74 -8.39
N SER A 46 16.02 32.01 -9.34
CA SER A 46 14.76 31.33 -9.18
C SER A 46 14.91 30.41 -7.96
N HIS A 47 14.36 30.82 -6.83
CA HIS A 47 14.12 29.90 -5.72
C HIS A 47 13.08 28.89 -6.22
N ILE A 48 13.56 27.80 -6.82
CA ILE A 48 12.76 26.61 -7.02
C ILE A 48 12.47 26.12 -5.60
N PHE A 49 11.28 26.42 -5.09
CA PHE A 49 10.78 25.74 -3.91
C PHE A 49 10.63 24.29 -4.31
N TYR A 50 11.58 23.45 -3.92
CA TYR A 50 11.40 22.01 -3.98
C TYR A 50 10.26 21.67 -3.02
N LEU A 51 9.09 21.42 -3.58
CA LEU A 51 7.98 20.86 -2.79
C LEU A 51 8.42 19.49 -2.31
N MET A 52 8.33 19.25 -1.00
CA MET A 52 8.56 17.94 -0.39
C MET A 52 7.80 16.87 -1.18
N GLN A 53 8.47 15.78 -1.53
CA GLN A 53 7.89 14.67 -2.30
C GLN A 53 6.70 14.05 -1.55
N LEU A 54 5.60 13.81 -2.26
CA LEU A 54 4.38 13.26 -1.67
C LEU A 54 4.09 11.86 -2.21
N TYR A 55 3.97 10.95 -1.28
CA TYR A 55 3.49 9.58 -1.49
C TYR A 55 2.22 9.32 -0.68
N GLY A 56 1.57 8.19 -0.89
CA GLY A 56 0.46 7.84 -0.03
C GLY A 56 -0.21 6.50 -0.29
N LEU A 57 -1.32 6.26 0.41
CA LEU A 57 -2.16 5.09 0.28
C LEU A 57 -3.59 5.51 -0.03
N LEU A 58 -4.12 5.08 -1.16
CA LEU A 58 -5.53 5.22 -1.52
C LEU A 58 -6.32 3.99 -1.11
N GLY A 59 -7.40 4.17 -0.35
CA GLY A 59 -8.30 3.09 0.08
C GLY A 59 -9.45 3.58 0.94
N TYR A 60 -10.36 2.67 1.35
CA TYR A 60 -11.47 2.99 2.25
C TYR A 60 -12.10 1.73 2.89
N PRO A 61 -12.31 1.70 4.21
CA PRO A 61 -11.65 2.56 5.20
C PRO A 61 -10.19 2.15 5.39
N LEU A 62 -9.31 3.10 5.76
CA LEU A 62 -7.87 2.83 5.92
C LEU A 62 -7.47 2.47 7.35
N GLY A 63 -8.23 2.93 8.36
CA GLY A 63 -7.91 2.68 9.76
C GLY A 63 -6.45 3.00 10.12
N HIS A 64 -5.78 2.09 10.82
CA HIS A 64 -4.34 2.19 11.10
C HIS A 64 -3.54 1.53 9.97
N SER A 65 -3.10 2.33 9.01
CA SER A 65 -2.32 1.88 7.87
C SER A 65 -0.90 1.48 8.27
N PHE A 66 -0.51 0.23 7.97
CA PHE A 66 0.88 -0.23 8.07
C PHE A 66 1.80 0.61 7.17
N SER A 67 1.40 0.86 5.93
CA SER A 67 2.22 1.55 4.93
C SER A 67 2.61 2.96 5.37
N ALA A 68 1.68 3.71 5.99
CA ALA A 68 1.98 5.06 6.48
C ALA A 68 3.10 5.05 7.52
N ARG A 69 3.06 4.12 8.47
CA ARG A 69 4.12 3.97 9.48
C ARG A 69 5.43 3.48 8.85
N TYR A 70 5.35 2.46 8.00
CA TYR A 70 6.52 1.89 7.33
C TYR A 70 7.30 2.94 6.54
N PHE A 71 6.62 3.75 5.72
CA PHE A 71 7.27 4.78 4.92
C PHE A 71 7.72 5.98 5.75
N ALA A 72 6.99 6.37 6.81
CA ALA A 72 7.45 7.41 7.73
C ALA A 72 8.77 7.00 8.41
N ASP A 73 8.84 5.78 8.94
CA ASP A 73 10.06 5.23 9.56
C ASP A 73 11.22 5.12 8.53
N LYS A 74 10.91 4.76 7.27
CA LYS A 74 11.89 4.71 6.17
C LYS A 74 12.42 6.10 5.84
N PHE A 75 11.56 7.09 5.67
CA PHE A 75 11.95 8.45 5.31
C PHE A 75 12.82 9.09 6.40
N GLU A 76 12.47 8.89 7.67
CA GLU A 76 13.28 9.37 8.79
C GLU A 76 14.67 8.70 8.83
N ARG A 77 14.72 7.37 8.75
CA ARG A 77 15.98 6.60 8.82
C ARG A 77 16.92 6.90 7.66
N GLU A 78 16.39 7.10 6.45
CA GLU A 78 17.17 7.31 5.22
C GLU A 78 17.34 8.79 4.86
N HIS A 79 16.86 9.72 5.72
CA HIS A 79 16.91 11.17 5.54
C HIS A 79 16.29 11.64 4.21
N ILE A 80 15.16 11.03 3.83
CA ILE A 80 14.43 11.35 2.60
C ILE A 80 13.45 12.48 2.90
N ASP A 81 13.51 13.58 2.12
CA ASP A 81 12.59 14.71 2.23
C ASP A 81 11.26 14.41 1.52
N ALA A 82 10.45 13.57 2.16
CA ALA A 82 9.19 13.10 1.64
C ALA A 82 8.14 12.92 2.75
N GLU A 83 6.88 12.90 2.34
CA GLU A 83 5.73 12.63 3.20
C GLU A 83 4.92 11.46 2.62
N TYR A 84 4.37 10.63 3.51
CA TYR A 84 3.44 9.57 3.14
C TYR A 84 2.08 9.81 3.81
N ARG A 85 1.01 9.99 3.02
CA ARG A 85 -0.34 10.31 3.48
C ARG A 85 -1.33 9.17 3.22
N ASN A 86 -2.33 9.06 4.08
CA ASN A 86 -3.51 8.27 3.79
C ASN A 86 -4.51 9.13 2.99
N PHE A 87 -4.89 8.64 1.82
CA PHE A 87 -5.94 9.21 0.97
C PHE A 87 -7.19 8.35 1.15
N GLU A 88 -7.96 8.67 2.19
CA GLU A 88 -9.16 7.92 2.58
C GLU A 88 -10.39 8.56 1.94
N PHE A 89 -10.91 7.93 0.91
CA PHE A 89 -12.09 8.37 0.16
C PHE A 89 -13.03 7.19 -0.02
N ASP A 90 -14.33 7.39 0.09
CA ASP A 90 -15.36 6.39 -0.20
C ASP A 90 -15.80 6.40 -1.67
N ASN A 91 -15.35 7.38 -2.44
CA ASN A 91 -15.59 7.53 -3.86
C ASN A 91 -14.29 7.65 -4.66
N ILE A 92 -14.14 6.82 -5.70
CA ILE A 92 -12.91 6.76 -6.51
C ILE A 92 -12.75 8.01 -7.40
N GLU A 93 -13.83 8.59 -7.93
CA GLU A 93 -13.76 9.77 -8.77
C GLU A 93 -13.25 10.97 -7.99
N GLU A 94 -13.78 11.18 -6.78
CA GLU A 94 -13.32 12.26 -5.88
C GLU A 94 -11.87 12.05 -5.47
N ALA A 95 -11.50 10.80 -5.14
CA ALA A 95 -10.12 10.45 -4.84
C ALA A 95 -9.16 10.81 -5.98
N MET A 96 -9.49 10.40 -7.20
CA MET A 96 -8.65 10.65 -8.36
C MET A 96 -8.57 12.13 -8.73
N GLN A 97 -9.69 12.88 -8.63
CA GLN A 97 -9.68 14.33 -8.79
C GLN A 97 -8.75 15.02 -7.79
N HIS A 98 -8.81 14.60 -6.52
CA HIS A 98 -7.92 15.12 -5.48
C HIS A 98 -6.45 14.81 -5.77
N LEU A 99 -6.13 13.54 -6.05
CA LEU A 99 -4.76 13.08 -6.29
C LEU A 99 -4.13 13.76 -7.53
N MET A 100 -4.91 13.90 -8.60
CA MET A 100 -4.45 14.54 -9.84
C MET A 100 -4.20 16.04 -9.69
N ALA A 101 -4.73 16.69 -8.65
CA ALA A 101 -4.50 18.11 -8.36
C ALA A 101 -3.24 18.37 -7.50
N LEU A 102 -2.58 17.34 -6.99
CA LEU A 102 -1.41 17.46 -6.11
C LEU A 102 -0.12 17.68 -6.95
N PRO A 103 0.53 18.84 -6.85
CA PRO A 103 1.65 19.20 -7.73
C PRO A 103 2.95 18.46 -7.41
N ASN A 104 3.05 17.88 -6.22
CA ASN A 104 4.24 17.18 -5.71
C ASN A 104 4.03 15.67 -5.55
N LEU A 105 2.94 15.12 -6.10
CA LEU A 105 2.65 13.70 -6.05
C LEU A 105 3.66 12.92 -6.90
N ILE A 106 4.39 11.99 -6.27
CA ILE A 106 5.35 11.08 -6.92
C ILE A 106 4.73 9.71 -7.14
N GLY A 107 3.84 9.28 -6.27
CA GLY A 107 3.13 8.02 -6.42
C GLY A 107 2.30 7.65 -5.21
N PHE A 108 1.51 6.60 -5.36
CA PHE A 108 0.69 6.12 -4.25
C PHE A 108 0.42 4.61 -4.36
N ASN A 109 0.27 3.99 -3.21
CA ASN A 109 -0.27 2.64 -3.13
C ASN A 109 -1.79 2.66 -3.22
N VAL A 110 -2.35 1.56 -3.68
CA VAL A 110 -3.81 1.35 -3.76
C VAL A 110 -4.20 0.09 -3.01
N THR A 111 -5.18 0.21 -2.11
CA THR A 111 -5.73 -0.93 -1.39
C THR A 111 -7.24 -1.08 -1.61
N ILE A 112 -7.88 -1.96 -0.84
CA ILE A 112 -9.33 -2.18 -0.87
C ILE A 112 -10.07 -0.83 -0.69
N PRO A 113 -11.11 -0.56 -1.50
CA PRO A 113 -11.68 -1.42 -2.55
C PRO A 113 -11.15 -1.11 -3.96
N TYR A 114 -10.11 -0.30 -4.12
CA TYR A 114 -9.81 0.43 -5.35
C TYR A 114 -8.80 -0.22 -6.30
N LYS A 115 -8.20 -1.38 -5.97
CA LYS A 115 -7.16 -2.03 -6.80
C LYS A 115 -7.57 -2.32 -8.26
N GLN A 116 -8.87 -2.47 -8.53
CA GLN A 116 -9.42 -2.60 -9.87
C GLN A 116 -10.04 -1.30 -10.36
N ALA A 117 -10.76 -0.59 -9.48
CA ALA A 117 -11.48 0.62 -9.83
C ALA A 117 -10.58 1.79 -10.24
N VAL A 118 -9.30 1.80 -9.82
CA VAL A 118 -8.33 2.82 -10.20
C VAL A 118 -7.85 2.68 -11.66
N MET A 119 -7.89 1.49 -12.24
CA MET A 119 -7.29 1.19 -13.55
C MET A 119 -7.80 2.09 -14.68
N PRO A 120 -9.11 2.42 -14.81
CA PRO A 120 -9.61 3.32 -15.86
C PRO A 120 -9.07 4.76 -15.79
N TYR A 121 -8.52 5.18 -14.65
CA TYR A 121 -7.95 6.52 -14.45
C TYR A 121 -6.47 6.61 -14.78
N LEU A 122 -5.82 5.48 -15.09
CA LEU A 122 -4.38 5.41 -15.33
C LEU A 122 -4.08 5.62 -16.81
N THR A 123 -2.95 6.26 -17.10
CA THR A 123 -2.48 6.51 -18.45
C THR A 123 -1.97 5.23 -19.12
N SER A 124 -1.33 4.36 -18.32
CA SER A 124 -0.76 3.09 -18.77
C SER A 124 -0.65 2.10 -17.61
N LEU A 125 -0.49 0.82 -17.94
CA LEU A 125 -0.27 -0.26 -16.99
C LEU A 125 1.03 -0.98 -17.33
N SER A 126 1.69 -1.51 -16.31
CA SER A 126 2.74 -2.51 -16.55
C SER A 126 2.11 -3.78 -17.13
N PRO A 127 2.84 -4.54 -17.98
CA PRO A 127 2.31 -5.80 -18.52
C PRO A 127 1.84 -6.78 -17.43
N GLU A 128 2.47 -6.76 -16.29
CA GLU A 128 2.13 -7.60 -15.15
C GLU A 128 0.86 -7.13 -14.45
N ALA A 129 0.69 -5.82 -14.20
CA ALA A 129 -0.54 -5.28 -13.63
C ALA A 129 -1.75 -5.51 -14.55
N GLU A 130 -1.55 -5.42 -15.87
CA GLU A 130 -2.57 -5.73 -16.88
C GLU A 130 -2.96 -7.22 -16.83
N ALA A 131 -1.97 -8.14 -16.83
CA ALA A 131 -2.21 -9.58 -16.74
C ALA A 131 -2.91 -9.99 -15.43
N ILE A 132 -2.57 -9.35 -14.31
CA ILE A 132 -3.21 -9.55 -13.00
C ILE A 132 -4.63 -8.96 -13.00
N GLY A 133 -4.87 -7.86 -13.71
CA GLY A 133 -6.12 -7.11 -13.67
C GLY A 133 -6.37 -6.44 -12.32
N ALA A 134 -5.30 -5.96 -11.66
CA ALA A 134 -5.33 -5.19 -10.44
C ALA A 134 -4.04 -4.37 -10.26
N VAL A 135 -4.17 -3.15 -9.74
CA VAL A 135 -3.08 -2.22 -9.44
C VAL A 135 -3.02 -1.98 -7.93
N ASN A 136 -1.84 -2.06 -7.34
CA ASN A 136 -1.61 -1.66 -5.95
C ASN A 136 -0.50 -0.60 -5.80
N VAL A 137 0.16 -0.22 -6.91
CA VAL A 137 1.15 0.86 -6.97
C VAL A 137 0.86 1.73 -8.17
N VAL A 138 0.82 3.04 -7.98
CA VAL A 138 0.73 4.04 -9.06
C VAL A 138 1.94 4.93 -8.98
N CYS A 139 2.69 5.03 -10.07
CA CYS A 139 3.75 6.01 -10.27
C CYS A 139 3.17 7.24 -10.95
N ALA A 140 3.49 8.43 -10.45
CA ALA A 140 3.00 9.70 -10.95
C ALA A 140 4.17 10.54 -11.49
N GLN A 141 4.08 10.96 -12.75
CA GLN A 141 5.10 11.77 -13.40
C GLN A 141 4.47 13.03 -14.02
N HIS A 142 5.07 14.17 -13.76
CA HIS A 142 4.71 15.41 -14.43
C HIS A 142 5.53 15.56 -15.71
N THR A 143 4.84 15.71 -16.85
CA THR A 143 5.49 16.03 -18.13
C THR A 143 5.99 17.47 -18.15
N ASP A 144 6.87 17.81 -19.08
CA ASP A 144 7.38 19.18 -19.31
C ASP A 144 6.27 20.21 -19.54
N HIS A 145 5.10 19.76 -19.98
CA HIS A 145 3.90 20.58 -20.18
C HIS A 145 2.96 20.62 -18.96
N GLY A 146 3.41 20.09 -17.80
CA GLY A 146 2.65 20.07 -16.56
C GLY A 146 1.49 19.09 -16.51
N LYS A 147 1.37 18.18 -17.51
CA LYS A 147 0.37 17.10 -17.48
C LYS A 147 0.84 15.97 -16.58
N LEU A 148 -0.03 15.50 -15.69
CA LEU A 148 0.23 14.32 -14.86
C LEU A 148 -0.02 13.05 -15.68
N VAL A 149 0.95 12.15 -15.67
CA VAL A 149 0.90 10.79 -16.23
C VAL A 149 0.92 9.81 -15.07
N LEU A 150 -0.02 8.87 -15.07
CA LEU A 150 -0.16 7.85 -14.03
C LEU A 150 0.12 6.47 -14.64
N HIS A 151 1.11 5.77 -14.10
CA HIS A 151 1.47 4.41 -14.52
C HIS A 151 1.16 3.41 -13.41
N GLY A 152 0.34 2.39 -13.71
CA GLY A 152 -0.10 1.39 -12.74
C GLY A 152 0.77 0.14 -12.74
N CYS A 153 1.19 -0.29 -11.56
CA CYS A 153 1.99 -1.49 -11.31
C CYS A 153 1.36 -2.37 -10.24
N ASN A 154 1.95 -3.56 -10.03
CA ASN A 154 1.52 -4.46 -8.96
C ASN A 154 2.73 -5.04 -8.21
N SER A 155 2.92 -4.61 -6.95
CA SER A 155 3.97 -5.11 -6.06
C SER A 155 3.51 -6.28 -5.18
N ASP A 156 2.19 -6.54 -5.06
CA ASP A 156 1.68 -7.68 -4.28
C ASP A 156 2.23 -9.01 -4.80
N VAL A 157 2.34 -9.16 -6.14
CA VAL A 157 2.87 -10.38 -6.75
C VAL A 157 4.32 -10.62 -6.41
N ILE A 158 5.14 -9.57 -6.33
CA ILE A 158 6.54 -9.65 -5.92
C ILE A 158 6.62 -10.07 -4.46
N GLY A 159 5.93 -9.33 -3.58
CA GLY A 159 5.91 -9.62 -2.15
C GLY A 159 5.44 -11.05 -1.84
N PHE A 160 4.37 -11.50 -2.49
CA PHE A 160 3.87 -12.86 -2.34
C PHE A 160 4.86 -13.90 -2.85
N SER A 161 5.34 -13.74 -4.09
CA SER A 161 6.21 -14.72 -4.72
C SER A 161 7.52 -14.90 -3.97
N ASP A 162 8.15 -13.81 -3.55
CA ASP A 162 9.43 -13.86 -2.87
C ASP A 162 9.31 -14.42 -1.45
N SER A 163 8.17 -14.13 -0.76
CA SER A 163 7.94 -14.65 0.59
C SER A 163 7.54 -16.12 0.65
N ILE A 164 6.85 -16.65 -0.37
CA ILE A 164 6.43 -18.07 -0.39
C ILE A 164 7.49 -18.99 -1.01
N ARG A 165 8.26 -18.50 -1.98
CA ARG A 165 9.24 -19.29 -2.76
C ARG A 165 10.18 -20.16 -1.92
N PRO A 166 10.76 -19.67 -0.80
CA PRO A 166 11.66 -20.48 0.03
C PRO A 166 11.00 -21.68 0.70
N LEU A 167 9.66 -21.70 0.79
CA LEU A 167 8.88 -22.76 1.43
C LEU A 167 8.36 -23.81 0.44
N LEU A 168 8.48 -23.53 -0.85
CA LEU A 168 7.96 -24.41 -1.89
C LEU A 168 8.89 -25.60 -2.12
N ARG A 169 8.24 -26.77 -2.28
CA ARG A 169 8.88 -28.02 -2.69
C ARG A 169 8.35 -28.38 -4.08
N PRO A 170 9.12 -28.16 -5.16
CA PRO A 170 8.63 -28.31 -6.54
C PRO A 170 8.05 -29.70 -6.87
N GLU A 171 8.54 -30.76 -6.19
CA GLU A 171 8.03 -32.14 -6.41
C GLU A 171 6.62 -32.34 -5.83
N VAL A 172 6.27 -31.59 -4.78
CA VAL A 172 5.05 -31.76 -3.99
C VAL A 172 4.02 -30.68 -4.31
N HIS A 173 4.45 -29.44 -4.38
CA HIS A 173 3.61 -28.25 -4.48
C HIS A 173 3.25 -27.94 -5.95
N LYS A 174 2.43 -28.79 -6.58
CA LYS A 174 2.01 -28.64 -7.99
C LYS A 174 0.72 -27.83 -8.15
N ARG A 175 -0.16 -27.88 -7.16
CA ARG A 175 -1.48 -27.25 -7.20
C ARG A 175 -1.77 -26.48 -5.92
N ALA A 176 -2.52 -25.39 -6.05
CA ALA A 176 -2.83 -24.50 -4.93
C ALA A 176 -4.31 -24.16 -4.85
N LEU A 177 -4.88 -24.15 -3.65
CA LEU A 177 -6.18 -23.55 -3.34
C LEU A 177 -5.97 -22.08 -2.91
N VAL A 178 -6.71 -21.18 -3.53
CA VAL A 178 -6.70 -19.75 -3.19
C VAL A 178 -8.06 -19.37 -2.60
N LEU A 179 -8.10 -19.16 -1.28
CA LEU A 179 -9.32 -18.90 -0.53
C LEU A 179 -9.67 -17.41 -0.59
N GLY A 180 -10.73 -17.08 -1.33
CA GLY A 180 -11.17 -15.71 -1.57
C GLY A 180 -10.83 -15.19 -2.96
N THR A 181 -11.58 -14.16 -3.42
CA THR A 181 -11.57 -13.67 -4.82
C THR A 181 -11.36 -12.15 -4.91
N GLY A 182 -10.78 -11.53 -3.88
CA GLY A 182 -10.48 -10.10 -3.80
C GLY A 182 -9.27 -9.67 -4.64
N GLY A 183 -8.93 -8.39 -4.61
CA GLY A 183 -7.83 -7.82 -5.42
C GLY A 183 -6.47 -8.49 -5.16
N ALA A 184 -6.12 -8.77 -3.90
CA ALA A 184 -4.86 -9.45 -3.57
C ALA A 184 -4.80 -10.90 -4.09
N SER A 185 -5.94 -11.61 -4.13
CA SER A 185 -5.97 -12.98 -4.64
C SER A 185 -5.62 -13.09 -6.11
N LYS A 186 -5.83 -12.05 -6.91
CA LYS A 186 -5.43 -12.01 -8.32
C LYS A 186 -3.90 -12.03 -8.47
N ALA A 187 -3.19 -11.25 -7.65
CA ALA A 187 -1.72 -11.26 -7.62
C ALA A 187 -1.19 -12.63 -7.16
N VAL A 188 -1.82 -13.24 -6.16
CA VAL A 188 -1.49 -14.60 -5.69
C VAL A 188 -1.68 -15.64 -6.79
N MET A 189 -2.82 -15.63 -7.50
CA MET A 189 -3.08 -16.51 -8.64
C MET A 189 -2.02 -16.38 -9.73
N HIS A 190 -1.64 -15.13 -10.04
CA HIS A 190 -0.62 -14.84 -11.04
C HIS A 190 0.76 -15.34 -10.60
N GLY A 191 1.19 -15.01 -9.38
CA GLY A 191 2.47 -15.45 -8.83
C GLY A 191 2.61 -16.97 -8.74
N LEU A 192 1.56 -17.69 -8.33
CA LEU A 192 1.55 -19.14 -8.31
C LEU A 192 1.74 -19.75 -9.72
N LYS A 193 1.04 -19.20 -10.72
CA LYS A 193 1.21 -19.64 -12.12
C LYS A 193 2.62 -19.39 -12.64
N GLN A 194 3.21 -18.24 -12.34
CA GLN A 194 4.60 -17.94 -12.71
C GLN A 194 5.60 -18.91 -12.07
N MET A 195 5.29 -19.46 -10.90
CA MET A 195 6.10 -20.47 -10.22
C MET A 195 5.79 -21.90 -10.67
N GLY A 196 4.94 -22.10 -11.69
CA GLY A 196 4.56 -23.42 -12.22
C GLY A 196 3.57 -24.20 -11.34
N ILE A 197 2.91 -23.51 -10.40
CA ILE A 197 1.87 -24.08 -9.53
C ILE A 197 0.50 -23.74 -10.12
N GLU A 198 -0.36 -24.74 -10.32
CA GLU A 198 -1.71 -24.57 -10.86
C GLU A 198 -2.68 -24.13 -9.75
N PRO A 199 -3.16 -22.85 -9.72
CA PRO A 199 -4.03 -22.40 -8.66
C PRO A 199 -5.51 -22.50 -9.03
N THR A 200 -6.35 -22.82 -8.04
CA THR A 200 -7.81 -22.84 -8.16
C THR A 200 -8.43 -21.99 -7.06
N TYR A 201 -9.36 -21.11 -7.42
CA TYR A 201 -10.10 -20.34 -6.44
C TYR A 201 -11.06 -21.21 -5.62
N VAL A 202 -11.15 -20.90 -4.33
CA VAL A 202 -12.22 -21.39 -3.44
C VAL A 202 -13.07 -20.20 -3.00
N SER A 203 -14.38 -20.30 -3.21
CA SER A 203 -15.32 -19.23 -2.86
C SER A 203 -16.57 -19.80 -2.16
N ARG A 204 -17.31 -18.93 -1.47
CA ARG A 204 -18.58 -19.29 -0.81
C ARG A 204 -19.72 -19.56 -1.81
N THR A 205 -19.59 -19.02 -3.01
CA THR A 205 -20.61 -19.13 -4.06
C THR A 205 -20.06 -19.96 -5.21
N ALA A 206 -20.81 -20.94 -5.64
CA ALA A 206 -20.48 -21.75 -6.80
C ALA A 206 -20.41 -20.87 -8.07
N THR A 207 -19.29 -20.97 -8.78
CA THR A 207 -19.05 -20.25 -10.04
C THR A 207 -18.18 -21.14 -10.93
N LEU A 208 -18.38 -21.10 -12.23
CA LEU A 208 -17.58 -21.87 -13.19
C LEU A 208 -16.07 -21.61 -12.98
N GLY A 209 -15.28 -22.68 -12.90
CA GLY A 209 -13.84 -22.62 -12.70
C GLY A 209 -13.39 -22.32 -11.25
N ARG A 210 -14.30 -22.39 -10.29
CA ARG A 210 -14.01 -22.24 -8.86
C ARG A 210 -14.58 -23.41 -8.07
N LEU A 211 -13.91 -23.76 -6.99
CA LEU A 211 -14.45 -24.68 -6.00
C LEU A 211 -15.24 -23.93 -4.92
N THR A 212 -16.19 -24.63 -4.29
CA THR A 212 -16.76 -24.19 -3.01
C THR A 212 -16.06 -24.89 -1.85
N TYR A 213 -16.28 -24.43 -0.63
CA TYR A 213 -15.70 -25.09 0.55
C TYR A 213 -16.21 -26.51 0.75
N GLU A 214 -17.47 -26.79 0.35
CA GLU A 214 -18.09 -28.12 0.42
C GLU A 214 -17.48 -29.11 -0.59
N GLN A 215 -16.80 -28.61 -1.62
CA GLN A 215 -16.11 -29.42 -2.64
C GLN A 215 -14.67 -29.76 -2.25
N LEU A 216 -14.19 -29.36 -1.09
CA LEU A 216 -12.86 -29.70 -0.60
C LEU A 216 -12.84 -31.11 -0.02
N THR A 217 -13.03 -32.13 -0.92
CA THR A 217 -13.04 -33.53 -0.57
C THR A 217 -11.65 -34.07 -0.24
N PRO A 218 -11.50 -35.29 0.33
CA PRO A 218 -10.18 -35.88 0.57
C PRO A 218 -9.31 -35.96 -0.69
N GLU A 219 -9.89 -36.24 -1.87
CA GLU A 219 -9.17 -36.27 -3.14
C GLU A 219 -8.65 -34.89 -3.51
N VAL A 220 -9.47 -33.83 -3.39
CA VAL A 220 -9.04 -32.46 -3.64
C VAL A 220 -7.92 -32.06 -2.67
N MET A 221 -8.07 -32.33 -1.37
CA MET A 221 -7.05 -32.00 -0.38
C MET A 221 -5.76 -32.80 -0.58
N SER A 222 -5.86 -34.02 -1.10
CA SER A 222 -4.69 -34.85 -1.43
C SER A 222 -3.89 -34.28 -2.61
N ASP A 223 -4.55 -33.57 -3.53
CA ASP A 223 -4.00 -33.07 -4.78
C ASP A 223 -3.47 -31.61 -4.66
N TYR A 224 -4.12 -30.80 -3.83
CA TYR A 224 -3.78 -29.40 -3.60
C TYR A 224 -2.98 -29.21 -2.30
N LYS A 225 -1.66 -29.22 -2.41
CA LYS A 225 -0.76 -29.14 -1.23
C LYS A 225 -0.42 -27.71 -0.78
N VAL A 226 -0.75 -26.68 -1.56
CA VAL A 226 -0.60 -25.28 -1.16
C VAL A 226 -1.98 -24.68 -0.93
N ILE A 227 -2.18 -24.02 0.21
CA ILE A 227 -3.46 -23.37 0.54
C ILE A 227 -3.16 -21.93 0.96
N VAL A 228 -3.66 -20.95 0.21
CA VAL A 228 -3.41 -19.53 0.45
C VAL A 228 -4.70 -18.86 0.89
N ASN A 229 -4.75 -18.35 2.12
CA ASN A 229 -5.86 -17.53 2.59
C ASN A 229 -5.70 -16.07 2.11
N CYS A 230 -6.49 -15.67 1.13
CA CYS A 230 -6.60 -14.30 0.62
C CYS A 230 -7.86 -13.58 1.12
N SER A 231 -8.57 -14.17 2.08
CA SER A 231 -9.75 -13.59 2.71
C SER A 231 -9.37 -12.86 4.01
N PRO A 232 -10.20 -11.92 4.51
CA PRO A 232 -9.97 -11.27 5.80
C PRO A 232 -10.39 -12.14 7.01
N VAL A 233 -10.72 -13.42 6.81
CA VAL A 233 -11.15 -14.33 7.88
C VAL A 233 -9.97 -14.64 8.79
N GLY A 234 -10.15 -14.40 10.09
CA GLY A 234 -9.09 -14.56 11.10
C GLY A 234 -8.28 -13.29 11.38
N MET A 235 -8.54 -12.19 10.66
CA MET A 235 -7.94 -10.89 10.91
C MET A 235 -8.59 -10.19 12.11
N TYR A 236 -7.78 -9.45 12.89
CA TYR A 236 -8.28 -8.60 13.98
C TYR A 236 -9.41 -7.68 13.50
N PRO A 237 -10.48 -7.47 14.28
CA PRO A 237 -10.71 -8.00 15.63
C PRO A 237 -11.30 -9.43 15.70
N LYS A 238 -11.67 -10.06 14.59
CA LYS A 238 -12.32 -11.37 14.53
C LYS A 238 -11.32 -12.52 14.46
N VAL A 239 -10.43 -12.59 15.44
CA VAL A 239 -9.28 -13.52 15.46
C VAL A 239 -9.64 -14.98 15.69
N ASP A 240 -10.85 -15.24 16.21
CA ASP A 240 -11.35 -16.59 16.52
C ASP A 240 -11.99 -17.30 15.31
N ALA A 241 -11.97 -16.66 14.14
CA ALA A 241 -12.44 -17.24 12.89
C ALA A 241 -11.29 -17.79 12.05
N CYS A 242 -11.59 -18.80 11.23
CA CYS A 242 -10.67 -19.30 10.20
C CYS A 242 -11.47 -19.79 8.98
N PRO A 243 -10.84 -19.89 7.78
CA PRO A 243 -11.49 -20.48 6.61
C PRO A 243 -12.00 -21.89 6.92
N ALA A 244 -13.17 -22.24 6.40
CA ALA A 244 -13.86 -23.52 6.68
C ALA A 244 -13.33 -24.65 5.79
N ILE A 245 -12.00 -24.92 5.83
CA ILE A 245 -11.39 -26.06 5.14
C ILE A 245 -11.39 -27.30 6.05
N PRO A 246 -11.33 -28.54 5.50
CA PRO A 246 -11.21 -29.77 6.29
C PRO A 246 -9.78 -29.94 6.83
N TYR A 247 -9.48 -29.34 7.98
CA TYR A 247 -8.14 -29.33 8.60
C TYR A 247 -7.61 -30.73 8.92
N GLU A 248 -8.49 -31.67 9.23
CA GLU A 248 -8.17 -33.08 9.52
C GLU A 248 -7.57 -33.83 8.33
N LEU A 249 -7.71 -33.27 7.13
CA LEU A 249 -7.13 -33.86 5.89
C LEU A 249 -5.74 -33.26 5.57
N LEU A 250 -5.26 -32.32 6.37
CA LEU A 250 -3.93 -31.76 6.19
C LEU A 250 -2.84 -32.76 6.61
N THR A 251 -1.68 -32.65 6.00
CA THR A 251 -0.50 -33.51 6.23
C THR A 251 0.75 -32.62 6.28
N PRO A 252 1.92 -33.16 6.71
CA PRO A 252 3.19 -32.41 6.65
C PRO A 252 3.62 -31.97 5.24
N ASP A 253 2.95 -32.47 4.20
CA ASP A 253 3.18 -32.03 2.82
C ASP A 253 2.44 -30.74 2.46
N HIS A 254 1.50 -30.30 3.28
CA HIS A 254 0.77 -29.07 3.03
C HIS A 254 1.56 -27.84 3.47
N LEU A 255 1.41 -26.77 2.68
CA LEU A 255 1.86 -25.40 2.99
C LEU A 255 0.62 -24.49 3.08
N LEU A 256 0.37 -23.94 4.26
CA LEU A 256 -0.67 -22.96 4.51
C LEU A 256 -0.05 -21.55 4.57
N TYR A 257 -0.43 -20.70 3.64
CA TYR A 257 0.00 -19.32 3.58
C TYR A 257 -1.19 -18.40 3.89
N ASP A 258 -1.07 -17.56 4.91
CA ASP A 258 -2.11 -16.61 5.29
C ASP A 258 -1.67 -15.19 4.90
N LEU A 259 -2.45 -14.47 4.07
CA LEU A 259 -2.17 -13.06 3.79
C LEU A 259 -2.43 -12.17 5.01
N VAL A 260 -3.17 -12.67 6.00
CA VAL A 260 -3.37 -11.98 7.28
C VAL A 260 -2.05 -11.95 8.06
N TYR A 261 -1.71 -10.78 8.58
CA TYR A 261 -0.51 -10.54 9.39
C TYR A 261 -0.83 -10.05 10.81
N ASN A 262 -2.07 -9.72 11.08
CA ASN A 262 -2.54 -9.33 12.42
C ASN A 262 -3.82 -10.11 12.77
N PRO A 263 -3.75 -11.07 13.70
CA PRO A 263 -2.61 -11.45 14.57
C PRO A 263 -1.46 -12.12 13.80
N LEU A 264 -0.26 -12.16 14.38
CA LEU A 264 0.91 -12.83 13.79
C LEU A 264 0.70 -14.34 13.60
N GLU A 265 -0.11 -14.95 14.44
CA GLU A 265 -0.50 -16.36 14.36
C GLU A 265 -2.02 -16.46 14.35
N THR A 266 -2.59 -16.69 13.17
CA THR A 266 -4.03 -16.83 12.98
C THR A 266 -4.52 -18.22 13.37
N LEU A 267 -5.85 -18.36 13.60
CA LEU A 267 -6.45 -19.68 13.86
C LEU A 267 -6.28 -20.64 12.69
N PHE A 268 -6.25 -20.15 11.44
CA PHE A 268 -5.93 -20.91 10.23
C PHE A 268 -4.55 -21.56 10.35
N MET A 269 -3.54 -20.80 10.73
CA MET A 269 -2.17 -21.28 10.91
C MET A 269 -2.07 -22.28 12.07
N LYS A 270 -2.68 -21.99 13.23
CA LYS A 270 -2.70 -22.88 14.39
C LYS A 270 -3.26 -24.25 14.06
N ARG A 271 -4.40 -24.29 13.36
CA ARG A 271 -5.03 -25.55 12.94
C ARG A 271 -4.20 -26.30 11.92
N GLY A 272 -3.55 -25.60 10.99
CA GLY A 272 -2.64 -26.22 10.02
C GLY A 272 -1.40 -26.83 10.70
N ALA A 273 -0.76 -26.08 11.57
CA ALA A 273 0.41 -26.54 12.31
C ALA A 273 0.10 -27.76 13.20
N ALA A 274 -1.10 -27.80 13.80
CA ALA A 274 -1.53 -28.97 14.61
C ALA A 274 -1.62 -30.28 13.79
N GLN A 275 -1.73 -30.19 12.45
CA GLN A 275 -1.68 -31.33 11.53
C GLN A 275 -0.29 -31.56 10.92
N GLY A 276 0.72 -30.81 11.38
CA GLY A 276 2.11 -30.89 10.90
C GLY A 276 2.37 -30.12 9.61
N ALA A 277 1.41 -29.35 9.08
CA ALA A 277 1.60 -28.53 7.90
C ALA A 277 2.58 -27.38 8.15
N VAL A 278 3.32 -26.98 7.11
CA VAL A 278 4.13 -25.75 7.15
C VAL A 278 3.18 -24.55 7.09
N VAL A 279 3.39 -23.55 7.93
CA VAL A 279 2.52 -22.37 8.00
C VAL A 279 3.32 -21.07 7.89
N LYS A 280 2.75 -20.06 7.24
CA LYS A 280 3.35 -18.74 7.05
C LYS A 280 2.28 -17.65 7.10
N ASN A 281 2.59 -16.53 7.77
CA ASN A 281 1.74 -15.33 7.75
C ASN A 281 2.16 -14.33 6.68
N GLY A 282 1.33 -13.29 6.46
CA GLY A 282 1.53 -12.28 5.42
C GLY A 282 2.53 -11.16 5.77
N LEU A 283 3.18 -11.17 6.93
CA LEU A 283 4.01 -10.05 7.37
C LEU A 283 5.21 -9.80 6.44
N GLU A 284 5.91 -10.85 6.03
CA GLU A 284 7.03 -10.71 5.10
C GLU A 284 6.58 -10.21 3.73
N MET A 285 5.46 -10.73 3.20
CA MET A 285 4.84 -10.23 1.97
C MET A 285 4.55 -8.72 2.07
N LEU A 286 4.04 -8.28 3.23
CA LEU A 286 3.70 -6.88 3.48
C LEU A 286 4.93 -5.96 3.41
N HIS A 287 6.08 -6.40 3.92
CA HIS A 287 7.34 -5.67 3.82
C HIS A 287 7.88 -5.67 2.39
N LEU A 288 7.99 -6.84 1.77
CA LEU A 288 8.54 -6.99 0.43
C LEU A 288 7.75 -6.22 -0.63
N GLN A 289 6.39 -6.18 -0.53
CA GLN A 289 5.59 -5.39 -1.45
C GLN A 289 5.79 -3.87 -1.24
N ALA A 290 6.06 -3.42 -0.02
CA ALA A 290 6.35 -2.02 0.26
C ALA A 290 7.74 -1.62 -0.29
N ASP A 291 8.75 -2.47 -0.13
CA ASP A 291 10.06 -2.27 -0.74
C ASP A 291 9.97 -2.26 -2.28
N ALA A 292 9.22 -3.18 -2.86
CA ALA A 292 9.00 -3.23 -4.31
C ALA A 292 8.25 -1.97 -4.81
N ALA A 293 7.25 -1.48 -4.08
CA ALA A 293 6.56 -0.22 -4.41
C ALA A 293 7.53 0.96 -4.41
N TRP A 294 8.42 1.04 -3.40
CA TRP A 294 9.47 2.06 -3.33
C TRP A 294 10.38 2.03 -4.56
N GLN A 295 10.83 0.85 -4.98
CA GLN A 295 11.64 0.70 -6.18
C GLN A 295 10.88 1.16 -7.44
N MET A 296 9.61 0.77 -7.60
CA MET A 296 8.78 1.18 -8.74
C MET A 296 8.66 2.69 -8.86
N TRP A 297 8.52 3.43 -7.78
CA TRP A 297 8.45 4.90 -7.79
C TRP A 297 9.75 5.57 -8.23
N HIS A 298 10.91 4.86 -8.17
CA HIS A 298 12.24 5.42 -8.47
C HIS A 298 12.88 4.84 -9.74
N THR A 299 12.28 3.86 -10.39
CA THR A 299 12.85 3.19 -11.56
C THR A 299 12.21 3.66 -12.88
N ASN A 300 11.11 4.39 -12.82
CA ASN A 300 10.35 4.88 -13.98
C ASN A 300 10.66 6.34 -14.30
#